data_5b878e5b30b097994694ddf59d0dd424
#
_entry.id   5b878e5b30b097994694ddf59d0dd424
#
_cell.length_a   1.000
_cell.length_b   1.000
_cell.length_c   1.000
_cell.angle_alpha   90.00
_cell.angle_beta   90.00
_cell.angle_gamma   90.00
#
_symmetry.space_group_name_H-M   'P 1'
#
loop_
_entity.id
_entity.type
_entity.pdbx_description
1 polymer ?
#
loop_
_entity_poly.entity_id
_entity_poly.type
_entity_poly.pdbx_seq_one_letter_code
_entity_poly.pdbx_strand_id
1 'polypeptide(L)'
;IKHVASLSETKKIYNESISITKEQLQEYSMLYLIINNFDFFKKNISILNNIEFITDEGVQVFPKLFELVKSKDEINPNMLPLDNNLLQKINKFASVKHISKNIQRDENKLKEIFLEMKKDLKNLFLDRQISELESKFSSDMEQSTLNEIIELKKLQNNN
;
A
#
# COMPACT_ATOMS: atom_id res chain seq x y z
N ILE A 1 14.96 27.87 23.88
CA ILE A 1 13.51 27.54 23.80
C ILE A 1 13.17 26.92 22.44
N LYS A 2 13.69 27.41 21.32
CA LYS A 2 13.48 26.83 19.97
C LYS A 2 14.04 25.40 19.83
N HIS A 3 15.15 25.09 20.51
CA HIS A 3 15.74 23.73 20.49
C HIS A 3 14.91 22.67 21.18
N VAL A 4 14.19 23.01 22.25
CA VAL A 4 13.34 22.05 23.00
C VAL A 4 12.09 21.69 22.20
N ALA A 5 11.49 22.62 21.49
CA ALA A 5 10.34 22.35 20.62
C ALA A 5 10.71 21.42 19.46
N SER A 6 11.87 21.64 18.83
CA SER A 6 12.34 20.79 17.72
C SER A 6 12.64 19.35 18.17
N LEU A 7 13.16 19.15 19.37
CA LEU A 7 13.41 17.82 19.95
C LEU A 7 12.11 17.07 20.28
N SER A 8 11.07 17.76 20.74
CA SER A 8 9.77 17.12 21.00
C SER A 8 9.06 16.71 19.72
N GLU A 9 9.13 17.52 18.68
CA GLU A 9 8.60 17.20 17.35
C GLU A 9 9.35 16.04 16.73
N THR A 10 10.68 16.01 16.81
CA THR A 10 11.50 14.92 16.30
C THR A 10 11.19 13.60 17.02
N LYS A 11 11.02 13.62 18.35
CA LYS A 11 10.61 12.45 19.12
C LYS A 11 9.20 11.97 18.74
N LYS A 12 8.27 12.89 18.51
CA LYS A 12 6.90 12.55 18.08
C LYS A 12 6.92 11.88 16.71
N ILE A 13 7.66 12.44 15.76
CA ILE A 13 7.84 11.87 14.41
C ILE A 13 8.48 10.48 14.49
N TYR A 14 9.51 10.32 15.31
CA TYR A 14 10.19 9.05 15.52
C TYR A 14 9.25 8.00 16.12
N ASN A 15 8.49 8.33 17.14
CA ASN A 15 7.52 7.44 17.76
C ASN A 15 6.38 7.05 16.81
N GLU A 16 5.88 7.99 16.01
CA GLU A 16 4.87 7.72 14.98
C GLU A 16 5.42 6.78 13.89
N SER A 17 6.68 6.94 13.45
CA SER A 17 7.30 6.08 12.45
C SER A 17 7.54 4.65 12.93
N ILE A 18 7.83 4.45 14.23
CA ILE A 18 7.97 3.11 14.83
C ILE A 18 6.63 2.37 14.88
N SER A 19 5.51 3.08 15.01
CA SER A 19 4.17 2.48 15.06
C SER A 19 3.62 2.04 13.71
N ILE A 20 4.27 2.42 12.59
CA ILE A 20 3.81 2.11 11.24
C ILE A 20 4.36 0.77 10.78
N THR A 21 3.47 -0.11 10.32
CA THR A 21 3.83 -1.44 9.82
C THR A 21 4.40 -1.39 8.40
N LYS A 22 5.04 -2.46 7.98
CA LYS A 22 5.53 -2.61 6.59
C LYS A 22 4.38 -2.54 5.59
N GLU A 23 3.26 -3.15 5.92
CA GLU A 23 2.04 -3.15 5.12
C GLU A 23 1.52 -1.72 4.93
N GLN A 24 1.42 -0.95 6.02
CA GLN A 24 1.00 0.46 5.94
C GLN A 24 1.95 1.30 5.08
N LEU A 25 3.26 1.13 5.24
CA LEU A 25 4.25 1.87 4.42
C LEU A 25 4.09 1.54 2.93
N GLN A 26 3.90 0.28 2.59
CA GLN A 26 3.71 -0.16 1.22
C GLN A 26 2.40 0.39 0.64
N GLU A 27 1.32 0.29 1.39
CA GLU A 27 0.01 0.77 0.98
C GLU A 27 -0.02 2.30 0.84
N TYR A 28 0.57 3.04 1.78
CA TYR A 28 0.67 4.51 1.68
C TYR A 28 1.47 4.93 0.45
N SER A 29 2.53 4.22 0.11
CA SER A 29 3.32 4.49 -1.08
C SER A 29 2.53 4.25 -2.37
N MET A 30 1.77 3.17 -2.45
CA MET A 30 0.90 2.89 -3.59
C MET A 30 -0.23 3.92 -3.73
N LEU A 31 -0.90 4.24 -2.63
CA LEU A 31 -1.95 5.27 -2.60
C LEU A 31 -1.40 6.64 -3.00
N TYR A 32 -0.20 6.99 -2.53
CA TYR A 32 0.48 8.24 -2.91
C TYR A 32 0.70 8.33 -4.42
N LEU A 33 1.19 7.26 -5.05
CA LEU A 33 1.41 7.23 -6.50
C LEU A 33 0.10 7.37 -7.27
N ILE A 34 -0.96 6.70 -6.84
CA ILE A 34 -2.28 6.78 -7.49
C ILE A 34 -2.85 8.21 -7.39
N ILE A 35 -2.82 8.79 -6.19
CA ILE A 35 -3.36 10.13 -5.93
C ILE A 35 -2.64 11.22 -6.72
N ASN A 36 -1.33 11.08 -6.89
CA ASN A 36 -0.52 12.08 -7.58
C ASN A 36 -0.38 11.85 -9.09
N ASN A 37 -0.92 10.77 -9.65
CA ASN A 37 -0.76 10.40 -11.05
C ASN A 37 -2.06 9.85 -11.67
N PHE A 38 -3.19 10.49 -11.41
CA PHE A 38 -4.50 10.02 -11.88
C PHE A 38 -4.57 9.79 -13.38
N ASP A 39 -4.04 10.70 -14.19
CA ASP A 39 -4.08 10.59 -15.65
C ASP A 39 -3.34 9.34 -16.15
N PHE A 40 -2.21 9.02 -15.53
CA PHE A 40 -1.48 7.80 -15.83
C PHE A 40 -2.30 6.55 -15.50
N PHE A 41 -2.91 6.50 -14.32
CA PHE A 41 -3.70 5.35 -13.88
C PHE A 41 -5.03 5.23 -14.63
N LYS A 42 -5.63 6.33 -15.07
CA LYS A 42 -6.78 6.29 -16.00
C LYS A 42 -6.45 5.62 -17.31
N LYS A 43 -5.31 5.96 -17.91
CA LYS A 43 -4.84 5.35 -19.16
C LYS A 43 -4.46 3.87 -18.98
N ASN A 44 -4.01 3.50 -17.80
CA ASN A 44 -3.47 2.18 -17.48
C ASN A 44 -4.28 1.48 -16.36
N ILE A 45 -5.60 1.60 -16.39
CA ILE A 45 -6.48 1.12 -15.32
C ILE A 45 -6.30 -0.36 -14.97
N SER A 46 -5.91 -1.18 -15.94
CA SER A 46 -5.65 -2.61 -15.74
C SER A 46 -4.56 -2.91 -14.72
N ILE A 47 -3.63 -1.96 -14.50
CA ILE A 47 -2.57 -2.11 -13.50
C ILE A 47 -3.15 -2.16 -12.07
N LEU A 48 -4.28 -1.49 -11.85
CA LEU A 48 -4.97 -1.44 -10.56
C LEU A 48 -5.82 -2.69 -10.27
N ASN A 49 -6.00 -3.57 -11.24
CA ASN A 49 -6.77 -4.79 -11.04
C ASN A 49 -6.02 -5.76 -10.13
N ASN A 50 -6.77 -6.51 -9.32
CA ASN A 50 -6.25 -7.59 -8.47
C ASN A 50 -5.20 -7.11 -7.44
N ILE A 51 -5.35 -5.90 -6.93
CA ILE A 51 -4.58 -5.43 -5.78
C ILE A 51 -5.35 -5.77 -4.51
N GLU A 52 -4.70 -6.48 -3.60
CA GLU A 52 -5.27 -6.85 -2.31
C GLU A 52 -4.59 -6.03 -1.21
N PHE A 53 -5.32 -5.05 -0.68
CA PHE A 53 -4.88 -4.28 0.47
C PHE A 53 -5.06 -5.11 1.75
N ILE A 54 -4.20 -4.89 2.72
CA ILE A 54 -4.07 -5.69 3.94
C ILE A 54 -4.64 -4.94 5.14
N THR A 55 -4.38 -3.63 5.22
CA THR A 55 -4.84 -2.81 6.33
C THR A 55 -6.31 -2.43 6.19
N ASP A 56 -7.00 -2.23 7.30
CA ASP A 56 -8.40 -1.79 7.29
C ASP A 56 -8.59 -0.47 6.54
N GLU A 57 -7.64 0.46 6.68
CA GLU A 57 -7.63 1.73 5.96
C GLU A 57 -7.53 1.52 4.44
N GLY A 58 -6.60 0.68 3.99
CA GLY A 58 -6.39 0.36 2.58
C GLY A 58 -7.59 -0.35 1.96
N VAL A 59 -8.13 -1.34 2.66
CA VAL A 59 -9.31 -2.11 2.23
C VAL A 59 -10.55 -1.21 2.06
N GLN A 60 -10.72 -0.20 2.89
CA GLN A 60 -11.85 0.72 2.81
C GLN A 60 -11.67 1.79 1.74
N VAL A 61 -10.46 2.27 1.55
CA VAL A 61 -10.15 3.42 0.69
C VAL A 61 -9.94 3.01 -0.77
N PHE A 62 -9.22 1.93 -1.00
CA PHE A 62 -8.80 1.55 -2.36
C PHE A 62 -9.98 1.31 -3.32
N PRO A 63 -11.07 0.59 -2.96
CA PRO A 63 -12.19 0.41 -3.88
C PRO A 63 -12.83 1.72 -4.32
N LYS A 64 -12.96 2.68 -3.41
CA LYS A 64 -13.52 4.02 -3.71
C LYS A 64 -12.58 4.81 -4.62
N LEU A 65 -11.27 4.73 -4.36
CA LEU A 65 -10.26 5.37 -5.19
C LEU A 65 -10.20 4.75 -6.58
N PHE A 66 -10.33 3.44 -6.69
CA PHE A 66 -10.40 2.72 -7.95
C PHE A 66 -11.59 3.16 -8.81
N GLU A 67 -12.78 3.25 -8.22
CA GLU A 67 -13.98 3.75 -8.91
C GLU A 67 -13.81 5.21 -9.35
N LEU A 68 -13.17 6.04 -8.54
CA LEU A 68 -12.86 7.42 -8.90
C LEU A 68 -11.91 7.49 -10.12
N VAL A 69 -10.87 6.67 -10.14
CA VAL A 69 -9.93 6.58 -11.29
C VAL A 69 -10.64 6.09 -12.54
N LYS A 70 -11.60 5.16 -12.42
CA LYS A 70 -12.42 4.67 -13.54
C LYS A 70 -13.41 5.71 -14.07
N SER A 71 -13.82 6.66 -13.25
CA SER A 71 -14.75 7.69 -13.65
C SER A 71 -14.21 8.52 -14.82
N LYS A 72 -15.09 9.01 -15.68
CA LYS A 72 -14.72 9.87 -16.81
C LYS A 72 -14.57 11.33 -16.43
N ASP A 73 -14.97 11.68 -15.21
CA ASP A 73 -14.97 13.05 -14.72
C ASP A 73 -13.57 13.53 -14.37
N GLU A 74 -13.37 14.84 -14.40
CA GLU A 74 -12.15 15.44 -13.85
C GLU A 74 -12.11 15.21 -12.34
N ILE A 75 -10.96 14.72 -11.86
CA ILE A 75 -10.77 14.42 -10.45
C ILE A 75 -10.35 15.69 -9.71
N ASN A 76 -11.22 16.15 -8.82
CA ASN A 76 -10.94 17.25 -7.92
C ASN A 76 -10.37 16.70 -6.60
N PRO A 77 -9.38 17.34 -5.97
CA PRO A 77 -8.87 16.96 -4.64
C PRO A 77 -9.94 16.76 -3.57
N ASN A 78 -11.06 17.49 -3.65
CA ASN A 78 -12.19 17.34 -2.73
C ASN A 78 -13.01 16.04 -2.94
N MET A 79 -12.81 15.34 -4.04
CA MET A 79 -13.46 14.06 -4.34
C MET A 79 -12.71 12.86 -3.77
N LEU A 80 -11.51 13.05 -3.24
CA LEU A 80 -10.71 11.97 -2.69
C LEU A 80 -11.45 11.29 -1.52
N PRO A 81 -11.58 9.95 -1.54
CA PRO A 81 -12.24 9.18 -0.48
C PRO A 81 -11.38 9.02 0.77
N LEU A 82 -10.64 10.06 1.12
CA LEU A 82 -9.66 10.10 2.20
C LEU A 82 -10.02 11.21 3.18
N ASP A 83 -9.95 10.92 4.46
CA ASP A 83 -9.96 11.97 5.46
C ASP A 83 -8.60 12.70 5.50
N ASN A 84 -8.58 13.89 6.08
CA ASN A 84 -7.37 14.71 6.17
C ASN A 84 -6.25 14.01 6.96
N ASN A 85 -6.59 13.20 7.95
CA ASN A 85 -5.62 12.48 8.77
C ASN A 85 -4.89 11.41 7.94
N LEU A 86 -5.63 10.61 7.20
CA LEU A 86 -5.04 9.58 6.32
C LEU A 86 -4.22 10.22 5.19
N LEU A 87 -4.70 11.29 4.59
CA LEU A 87 -3.96 12.02 3.55
C LEU A 87 -2.64 12.58 4.09
N GLN A 88 -2.62 13.11 5.30
CA GLN A 88 -1.39 13.55 5.96
C GLN A 88 -0.44 12.40 6.23
N LYS A 89 -0.92 11.26 6.69
CA LYS A 89 -0.10 10.04 6.88
C LYS A 89 0.52 9.57 5.57
N ILE A 90 -0.28 9.48 4.49
CA ILE A 90 0.19 9.10 3.17
C ILE A 90 1.30 10.04 2.71
N ASN A 91 1.10 11.34 2.78
CA ASN A 91 2.10 12.34 2.37
C ASN A 91 3.37 12.32 3.22
N LYS A 92 3.25 11.98 4.51
CA LYS A 92 4.39 11.95 5.44
C LYS A 92 5.23 10.68 5.29
N PHE A 93 4.59 9.53 5.16
CA PHE A 93 5.23 8.22 5.27
C PHE A 93 5.43 7.48 3.94
N ALA A 94 4.88 7.97 2.82
CA ALA A 94 5.12 7.36 1.52
C ALA A 94 6.62 7.38 1.18
N SER A 95 7.23 6.20 1.10
CA SER A 95 8.67 6.05 0.80
C SER A 95 9.04 6.55 -0.61
N VAL A 96 8.10 6.56 -1.53
CA VAL A 96 8.26 7.00 -2.93
C VAL A 96 8.12 8.51 -3.13
N LYS A 97 7.87 9.26 -2.07
CA LYS A 97 7.67 10.73 -2.14
C LYS A 97 8.80 11.46 -2.85
N HIS A 98 10.03 11.06 -2.62
CA HIS A 98 11.21 11.69 -3.23
C HIS A 98 11.45 11.22 -4.67
N ILE A 99 11.02 10.02 -5.01
CA ILE A 99 11.17 9.43 -6.32
C ILE A 99 10.13 10.00 -7.29
N SER A 100 8.93 10.32 -6.82
CA SER A 100 7.79 10.72 -7.65
C SER A 100 8.06 11.95 -8.54
N LYS A 101 8.87 12.92 -8.08
CA LYS A 101 9.20 14.12 -8.86
C LYS A 101 10.00 13.81 -10.14
N ASN A 102 10.85 12.79 -10.10
CA ASN A 102 11.62 12.35 -11.26
C ASN A 102 10.85 11.36 -12.13
N ILE A 103 9.96 10.57 -11.53
CA ILE A 103 9.15 9.53 -12.18
C ILE A 103 7.96 10.12 -12.93
N GLN A 104 7.37 11.22 -12.47
CA GLN A 104 6.25 11.89 -13.15
C GLN A 104 6.54 12.25 -14.61
N ARG A 105 7.80 12.30 -14.99
CA ARG A 105 8.26 12.58 -16.35
C ARG A 105 8.45 11.33 -17.22
N ASP A 106 8.44 10.14 -16.62
CA ASP A 106 8.67 8.86 -17.29
C ASP A 106 7.60 7.84 -16.89
N GLU A 107 6.56 7.72 -17.72
CA GLU A 107 5.45 6.80 -17.50
C GLU A 107 5.89 5.33 -17.43
N ASN A 108 6.95 4.94 -18.14
CA ASN A 108 7.47 3.57 -18.12
C ASN A 108 8.09 3.23 -16.76
N LYS A 109 8.87 4.15 -16.20
CA LYS A 109 9.44 3.98 -14.85
C LYS A 109 8.37 3.95 -13.78
N LEU A 110 7.37 4.81 -13.87
CA LEU A 110 6.22 4.81 -12.97
C LEU A 110 5.50 3.46 -12.99
N LYS A 111 5.28 2.92 -14.19
CA LYS A 111 4.66 1.61 -14.37
C LYS A 111 5.50 0.49 -13.73
N GLU A 112 6.79 0.46 -13.99
CA GLU A 112 7.70 -0.55 -13.41
C GLU A 112 7.68 -0.52 -11.88
N ILE A 113 7.85 0.66 -11.29
CA ILE A 113 7.86 0.83 -9.84
C ILE A 113 6.52 0.41 -9.23
N PHE A 114 5.42 0.82 -9.83
CA PHE A 114 4.10 0.45 -9.31
C PHE A 114 3.84 -1.06 -9.38
N LEU A 115 4.24 -1.72 -10.45
CA LEU A 115 4.13 -3.18 -10.60
C LEU A 115 5.01 -3.93 -9.59
N GLU A 116 6.21 -3.43 -9.31
CA GLU A 116 7.08 -3.98 -8.27
C GLU A 116 6.43 -3.84 -6.89
N MET A 117 5.91 -2.66 -6.58
CA MET A 117 5.19 -2.43 -5.31
C MET A 117 3.96 -3.32 -5.18
N LYS A 118 3.22 -3.52 -6.26
CA LYS A 118 2.06 -4.43 -6.30
C LYS A 118 2.48 -5.87 -5.98
N LYS A 119 3.60 -6.32 -6.54
CA LYS A 119 4.19 -7.63 -6.25
C LYS A 119 4.59 -7.77 -4.78
N ASP A 120 5.26 -6.75 -4.24
CA ASP A 120 5.67 -6.74 -2.84
C ASP A 120 4.48 -6.76 -1.89
N LEU A 121 3.42 -6.00 -2.18
CA LEU A 121 2.21 -6.03 -1.38
C LEU A 121 1.53 -7.41 -1.41
N LYS A 122 1.50 -8.04 -2.59
CA LYS A 122 0.98 -9.41 -2.73
C LYS A 122 1.78 -10.41 -1.90
N ASN A 123 3.10 -10.29 -1.86
CA ASN A 123 3.95 -11.13 -1.03
C ASN A 123 3.67 -10.93 0.46
N LEU A 124 3.51 -9.69 0.92
CA LEU A 124 3.11 -9.40 2.31
C LEU A 124 1.75 -10.00 2.66
N PHE A 125 0.80 -9.91 1.76
CA PHE A 125 -0.52 -10.53 1.93
C PHE A 125 -0.42 -12.05 2.07
N LEU A 126 0.34 -12.72 1.20
CA LEU A 126 0.58 -14.17 1.27
C LEU A 126 1.33 -14.58 2.54
N ASP A 127 2.34 -13.82 2.95
CA ASP A 127 3.06 -14.04 4.21
C ASP A 127 2.11 -14.03 5.41
N ARG A 128 1.18 -13.07 5.45
CA ARG A 128 0.18 -12.97 6.51
C ARG A 128 -0.74 -14.19 6.51
N GLN A 129 -1.26 -14.58 5.35
CA GLN A 129 -2.12 -15.78 5.24
C GLN A 129 -1.38 -17.05 5.66
N ILE A 130 -0.13 -17.22 5.24
CA ILE A 130 0.71 -18.36 5.64
C ILE A 130 0.90 -18.38 7.15
N SER A 131 1.23 -17.25 7.77
CA SER A 131 1.40 -17.14 9.23
C SER A 131 0.14 -17.49 10.01
N GLU A 132 -1.03 -17.06 9.54
CA GLU A 132 -2.33 -17.39 10.14
C GLU A 132 -2.61 -18.89 10.04
N LEU A 133 -2.34 -19.52 8.89
CA LEU A 133 -2.51 -20.97 8.69
C LEU A 133 -1.49 -21.78 9.49
N GLU A 134 -0.24 -21.33 9.60
CA GLU A 134 0.77 -21.99 10.43
C GLU A 134 0.37 -22.00 11.91
N SER A 135 -0.18 -20.88 12.41
CA SER A 135 -0.73 -20.81 13.76
C SER A 135 -1.92 -21.76 13.95
N LYS A 136 -2.81 -21.84 12.97
CA LYS A 136 -3.93 -22.79 12.96
C LYS A 136 -3.45 -24.23 12.93
N PHE A 137 -2.47 -24.57 12.07
CA PHE A 137 -1.90 -25.91 11.98
C PHE A 137 -1.23 -26.34 13.29
N SER A 138 -0.55 -25.42 13.99
CA SER A 138 0.05 -25.71 15.30
C SER A 138 -0.97 -26.12 16.37
N SER A 139 -2.23 -25.69 16.23
CA SER A 139 -3.31 -26.04 17.17
C SER A 139 -4.14 -27.23 16.74
N ASP A 140 -4.47 -27.38 15.45
CA ASP A 140 -5.36 -28.43 14.94
C ASP A 140 -4.64 -29.62 14.29
N MET A 141 -3.42 -29.45 13.78
CA MET A 141 -2.60 -30.47 13.11
C MET A 141 -3.31 -31.13 11.90
N GLU A 142 -4.24 -30.43 11.27
CA GLU A 142 -5.00 -30.98 10.14
C GLU A 142 -4.19 -30.99 8.84
N GLN A 143 -4.25 -32.09 8.11
CA GLN A 143 -3.57 -32.26 6.81
C GLN A 143 -4.07 -31.26 5.76
N SER A 144 -5.34 -30.90 5.78
CA SER A 144 -5.93 -29.90 4.88
C SER A 144 -5.28 -28.53 5.09
N THR A 145 -5.06 -28.10 6.32
CA THR A 145 -4.37 -26.85 6.66
C THR A 145 -2.92 -26.86 6.17
N LEU A 146 -2.21 -27.97 6.33
CA LEU A 146 -0.85 -28.12 5.81
C LEU A 146 -0.81 -28.02 4.28
N ASN A 147 -1.75 -28.63 3.58
CA ASN A 147 -1.85 -28.56 2.13
C ASN A 147 -2.10 -27.13 1.65
N GLU A 148 -2.96 -26.36 2.32
CA GLU A 148 -3.18 -24.93 2.02
C GLU A 148 -1.90 -24.11 2.18
N ILE A 149 -1.14 -24.34 3.24
CA ILE A 149 0.17 -23.69 3.48
C ILE A 149 1.12 -23.98 2.32
N ILE A 150 1.22 -25.22 1.90
CA ILE A 150 2.10 -25.65 0.80
C ILE A 150 1.72 -24.94 -0.51
N GLU A 151 0.42 -24.88 -0.83
CA GLU A 151 -0.06 -24.20 -2.03
C GLU A 151 0.22 -22.69 -2.01
N LEU A 152 0.02 -22.00 -0.88
CA LEU A 152 0.33 -20.58 -0.73
C LEU A 152 1.83 -20.30 -0.87
N LYS A 153 2.69 -21.15 -0.31
CA LYS A 153 4.16 -21.03 -0.46
C LYS A 153 4.60 -21.22 -1.92
N LYS A 154 3.96 -22.09 -2.67
CA LYS A 154 4.19 -22.23 -4.12
C LYS A 154 3.79 -20.98 -4.88
N LEU A 155 2.64 -20.37 -4.58
CA LEU A 155 2.21 -19.12 -5.19
C LEU A 155 3.19 -17.98 -4.92
N GLN A 156 3.73 -17.90 -3.70
CA GLN A 156 4.71 -16.90 -3.31
C GLN A 156 6.03 -17.06 -4.05
N ASN A 157 6.51 -18.29 -4.25
CA ASN A 157 7.77 -18.57 -4.96
C ASN A 157 7.66 -18.36 -6.47
N ASN A 158 6.47 -18.38 -7.05
CA ASN A 158 6.21 -18.18 -8.48
C ASN A 158 5.95 -16.69 -8.84
N ASN A 159 6.01 -15.80 -7.89
CA ASN A 159 5.84 -14.35 -8.13
C ASN A 159 7.14 -13.66 -8.54
#